data_d4459232a11eaffe55a153cfadb66187
#
_entry.id   d4459232a11eaffe55a153cfadb66187
#
_cell.length_a   1.000
_cell.length_b   1.000
_cell.length_c   1.000
_cell.angle_alpha   90.00
_cell.angle_beta   90.00
_cell.angle_gamma   90.00
#
_symmetry.space_group_name_H-M   'P 1'
#
loop_
_entity.id
_entity.type
_entity.pdbx_description
1 polymer ?
#
loop_
_entity_poly.entity_id
_entity_poly.type
_entity_poly.pdbx_seq_one_letter_code
_entity_poly.pdbx_strand_id
1 'polypeptide(L)'
;MLKSHSCGELRKKHAGQKVSLAGWVNRRRDHGGKVFIDLRDREGIVQVVFDPQVSQEAYEVAGSLRSEYLIQVTGEVATRPKGTENPKLATGDIEVMAKETVLLNPSKTPPFYISEDEEVEESLCLKNRYLYLRRPRMKDNLLLRHKMIKFIRDFLDAKGFVEIETPILIKSTPEGARDYLCPAVSIPASFTLFLNLHNSSSKSSW
;
A
#
# COMPACT_ATOMS: atom_id res chain seq x y z
N MET A 1 13.67 -11.01 13.36
CA MET A 1 12.65 -10.95 12.27
C MET A 1 11.57 -9.99 12.72
N LEU A 2 11.15 -9.01 11.92
CA LEU A 2 10.18 -7.99 12.36
C LEU A 2 8.76 -8.53 12.52
N LYS A 3 8.38 -9.59 11.82
CA LYS A 3 7.07 -10.22 11.92
C LYS A 3 7.13 -11.72 11.66
N SER A 4 6.25 -12.47 12.32
CA SER A 4 6.08 -13.90 12.09
C SER A 4 4.99 -14.19 11.05
N HIS A 5 3.96 -13.33 10.99
CA HIS A 5 2.79 -13.45 10.12
C HIS A 5 2.46 -12.11 9.49
N SER A 6 1.75 -12.13 8.36
CA SER A 6 1.16 -10.94 7.78
C SER A 6 -0.21 -10.64 8.41
N CYS A 7 -0.57 -9.34 8.49
CA CYS A 7 -1.85 -8.93 9.09
C CYS A 7 -3.06 -9.57 8.39
N GLY A 8 -3.02 -9.67 7.07
CA GLY A 8 -4.13 -10.21 6.27
C GLY A 8 -4.21 -11.73 6.21
N GLU A 9 -3.20 -12.46 6.73
CA GLU A 9 -3.14 -13.94 6.62
C GLU A 9 -3.78 -14.65 7.81
N LEU A 10 -3.96 -13.95 8.94
CA LEU A 10 -4.50 -14.52 10.16
C LEU A 10 -5.97 -14.95 10.00
N ARG A 11 -6.31 -16.11 10.56
CA ARG A 11 -7.65 -16.73 10.55
C ARG A 11 -7.93 -17.42 11.87
N LYS A 12 -9.17 -17.88 12.10
CA LYS A 12 -9.57 -18.66 13.29
C LYS A 12 -8.63 -19.82 13.64
N LYS A 13 -8.02 -20.46 12.63
CA LYS A 13 -7.07 -21.56 12.84
C LYS A 13 -5.79 -21.16 13.61
N HIS A 14 -5.51 -19.86 13.68
CA HIS A 14 -4.36 -19.33 14.41
C HIS A 14 -4.72 -18.91 15.86
N ALA A 15 -5.98 -19.08 16.28
CA ALA A 15 -6.40 -18.75 17.65
C ALA A 15 -5.54 -19.49 18.68
N GLY A 16 -5.13 -18.78 19.74
CA GLY A 16 -4.20 -19.26 20.77
C GLY A 16 -2.72 -19.18 20.40
N GLN A 17 -2.36 -18.83 19.17
CA GLN A 17 -0.95 -18.70 18.77
C GLN A 17 -0.38 -17.33 19.16
N LYS A 18 0.86 -17.33 19.64
CA LYS A 18 1.64 -16.10 19.83
C LYS A 18 2.19 -15.67 18.46
N VAL A 19 1.90 -14.44 18.08
CA VAL A 19 2.31 -13.84 16.79
C VAL A 19 3.03 -12.54 17.03
N SER A 20 3.98 -12.21 16.12
CA SER A 20 4.58 -10.90 16.01
C SER A 20 4.16 -10.29 14.67
N LEU A 21 3.58 -9.10 14.71
CA LEU A 21 3.07 -8.36 13.55
C LEU A 21 3.80 -7.04 13.46
N ALA A 22 4.01 -6.56 12.22
CA ALA A 22 4.51 -5.22 11.98
C ALA A 22 3.70 -4.57 10.86
N GLY A 23 3.26 -3.35 11.08
CA GLY A 23 2.40 -2.64 10.14
C GLY A 23 2.11 -1.20 10.54
N TRP A 24 1.33 -0.55 9.73
CA TRP A 24 0.89 0.82 9.94
C TRP A 24 -0.44 0.87 10.69
N VAL A 25 -0.57 1.80 11.63
CA VAL A 25 -1.82 2.11 12.31
C VAL A 25 -2.79 2.72 11.29
N ASN A 26 -3.79 1.94 10.88
CA ASN A 26 -4.80 2.38 9.92
C ASN A 26 -5.88 3.21 10.61
N ARG A 27 -6.39 2.74 11.72
CA ARG A 27 -7.41 3.41 12.55
C ARG A 27 -7.20 3.07 14.00
N ARG A 28 -7.37 4.06 14.89
CA ARG A 28 -7.38 3.90 16.35
C ARG A 28 -8.75 4.26 16.89
N ARG A 29 -9.24 3.50 17.86
CA ARG A 29 -10.51 3.70 18.55
C ARG A 29 -10.33 3.40 20.04
N ASP A 30 -10.89 4.24 20.90
CA ASP A 30 -10.93 4.04 22.34
C ASP A 30 -12.35 3.65 22.72
N HIS A 31 -12.53 2.49 23.34
CA HIS A 31 -13.83 2.03 23.77
C HIS A 31 -13.74 1.10 25.00
N GLY A 32 -14.56 1.36 26.01
CA GLY A 32 -14.65 0.50 27.20
C GLY A 32 -13.34 0.34 27.97
N GLY A 33 -12.50 1.38 28.02
CA GLY A 33 -11.21 1.33 28.71
C GLY A 33 -10.12 0.54 27.97
N LYS A 34 -10.37 0.14 26.73
CA LYS A 34 -9.42 -0.54 25.85
C LYS A 34 -9.14 0.30 24.62
N VAL A 35 -7.96 0.13 24.02
CA VAL A 35 -7.60 0.74 22.74
C VAL A 35 -7.65 -0.34 21.67
N PHE A 36 -8.36 -0.04 20.58
CA PHE A 36 -8.46 -0.88 19.39
C PHE A 36 -7.70 -0.23 18.26
N ILE A 37 -6.81 -0.98 17.63
CA ILE A 37 -6.05 -0.53 16.47
C ILE A 37 -6.28 -1.50 15.31
N ASP A 38 -6.71 -0.96 14.18
CA ASP A 38 -6.69 -1.66 12.92
C ASP A 38 -5.28 -1.56 12.35
N LEU A 39 -4.48 -2.61 12.48
CA LEU A 39 -3.11 -2.68 11.99
C LEU A 39 -3.11 -3.17 10.54
N ARG A 40 -2.50 -2.39 9.64
CA ARG A 40 -2.46 -2.66 8.21
C ARG A 40 -1.06 -2.99 7.74
N ASP A 41 -0.95 -4.03 6.93
CA ASP A 41 0.24 -4.29 6.13
C ASP A 41 -0.12 -4.45 4.63
N ARG A 42 0.78 -5.00 3.84
CA ARG A 42 0.57 -5.25 2.40
C ARG A 42 -0.59 -6.21 2.14
N GLU A 43 -0.73 -7.24 2.99
CA GLU A 43 -1.66 -8.36 2.76
C GLU A 43 -3.06 -8.10 3.31
N GLY A 44 -3.20 -7.13 4.22
CA GLY A 44 -4.51 -6.77 4.75
C GLY A 44 -4.49 -6.04 6.08
N ILE A 45 -5.60 -6.16 6.80
CA ILE A 45 -5.83 -5.48 8.08
C ILE A 45 -6.21 -6.51 9.12
N VAL A 46 -5.71 -6.33 10.35
CA VAL A 46 -6.13 -7.08 11.53
C VAL A 46 -6.40 -6.14 12.69
N GLN A 47 -7.41 -6.42 13.50
CA GLN A 47 -7.66 -5.70 14.74
C GLN A 47 -6.70 -6.16 15.82
N VAL A 48 -6.04 -5.20 16.48
CA VAL A 48 -5.22 -5.40 17.68
C VAL A 48 -5.90 -4.72 18.83
N VAL A 49 -6.02 -5.43 19.94
CA VAL A 49 -6.66 -4.96 21.18
C VAL A 49 -5.60 -4.76 22.25
N PHE A 50 -5.59 -3.57 22.82
CA PHE A 50 -4.76 -3.21 23.95
C PHE A 50 -5.63 -3.09 25.19
N ASP A 51 -5.46 -4.05 26.09
CA ASP A 51 -6.18 -4.15 27.34
C ASP A 51 -5.19 -3.90 28.49
N PRO A 52 -5.44 -2.90 29.35
CA PRO A 52 -4.56 -2.63 30.49
C PRO A 52 -4.46 -3.81 31.47
N GLN A 53 -5.46 -4.70 31.50
CA GLN A 53 -5.42 -5.93 32.32
C GLN A 53 -4.47 -6.98 31.75
N VAL A 54 -4.18 -6.94 30.44
CA VAL A 54 -3.26 -7.88 29.77
C VAL A 54 -1.83 -7.33 29.80
N SER A 55 -1.67 -6.04 29.47
CA SER A 55 -0.38 -5.35 29.50
C SER A 55 -0.58 -3.84 29.62
N GLN A 56 -0.29 -3.31 30.79
CA GLN A 56 -0.34 -1.87 31.06
C GLN A 56 0.65 -1.10 30.18
N GLU A 57 1.85 -1.66 29.99
CA GLU A 57 2.92 -1.06 29.19
C GLU A 57 2.52 -0.91 27.70
N ALA A 58 1.95 -1.98 27.10
CA ALA A 58 1.45 -1.93 25.74
C ALA A 58 0.27 -0.94 25.59
N TYR A 59 -0.59 -0.88 26.58
CA TYR A 59 -1.72 0.07 26.62
C TYR A 59 -1.27 1.51 26.65
N GLU A 60 -0.26 1.87 27.46
CA GLU A 60 0.30 3.22 27.54
C GLU A 60 0.92 3.62 26.19
N VAL A 61 1.68 2.73 25.56
CA VAL A 61 2.21 2.98 24.21
C VAL A 61 1.06 3.24 23.23
N ALA A 62 -0.01 2.38 23.27
CA ALA A 62 -1.17 2.52 22.39
C ALA A 62 -1.88 3.88 22.54
N GLY A 63 -1.85 4.47 23.73
CA GLY A 63 -2.39 5.81 24.01
C GLY A 63 -1.73 6.92 23.18
N SER A 64 -0.45 6.76 22.84
CA SER A 64 0.33 7.74 22.07
C SER A 64 0.27 7.53 20.55
N LEU A 65 -0.24 6.36 20.08
CA LEU A 65 -0.24 6.01 18.67
C LEU A 65 -1.25 6.85 17.86
N ARG A 66 -0.82 7.21 16.66
CA ARG A 66 -1.63 7.95 15.68
C ARG A 66 -1.66 7.23 14.33
N SER A 67 -2.57 7.65 13.47
CA SER A 67 -2.69 7.11 12.11
C SER A 67 -1.35 7.14 11.36
N GLU A 68 -1.09 6.11 10.59
CA GLU A 68 0.12 5.89 9.78
C GLU A 68 1.42 5.72 10.58
N TYR A 69 1.38 5.63 11.92
CA TYR A 69 2.55 5.23 12.70
C TYR A 69 2.89 3.77 12.38
N LEU A 70 4.18 3.47 12.23
CA LEU A 70 4.68 2.11 12.05
C LEU A 70 4.97 1.49 13.40
N ILE A 71 4.30 0.39 13.71
CA ILE A 71 4.46 -0.33 14.97
C ILE A 71 4.76 -1.80 14.76
N GLN A 72 5.40 -2.39 15.74
CA GLN A 72 5.50 -3.84 15.92
C GLN A 72 4.70 -4.22 17.15
N VAL A 73 3.89 -5.28 17.03
CA VAL A 73 3.07 -5.81 18.11
C VAL A 73 3.34 -7.29 18.26
N THR A 74 3.64 -7.72 19.46
CA THR A 74 3.68 -9.14 19.85
C THR A 74 2.46 -9.43 20.72
N GLY A 75 1.69 -10.44 20.36
CA GLY A 75 0.45 -10.76 21.05
C GLY A 75 -0.06 -12.15 20.75
N GLU A 76 -1.24 -12.43 21.24
CA GLU A 76 -1.91 -13.72 21.06
C GLU A 76 -3.18 -13.54 20.22
N VAL A 77 -3.38 -14.43 19.26
CA VAL A 77 -4.57 -14.40 18.41
C VAL A 77 -5.76 -14.94 19.20
N ALA A 78 -6.80 -14.14 19.33
CA ALA A 78 -8.05 -14.51 19.98
C ALA A 78 -9.22 -14.49 18.96
N THR A 79 -10.24 -15.28 19.21
CA THR A 79 -11.51 -15.17 18.49
C THR A 79 -12.30 -14.00 19.04
N ARG A 80 -12.86 -13.17 18.18
CA ARG A 80 -13.71 -12.06 18.64
C ARG A 80 -14.93 -12.57 19.41
N PRO A 81 -15.40 -11.81 20.40
CA PRO A 81 -16.66 -12.08 21.06
C PRO A 81 -17.82 -12.19 20.05
N LYS A 82 -18.77 -13.09 20.30
CA LYS A 82 -19.95 -13.24 19.44
C LYS A 82 -20.69 -11.91 19.29
N GLY A 83 -21.02 -11.55 18.05
CA GLY A 83 -21.71 -10.30 17.72
C GLY A 83 -20.78 -9.11 17.48
N THR A 84 -19.46 -9.28 17.59
CA THR A 84 -18.46 -8.24 17.27
C THR A 84 -17.64 -8.55 16.01
N GLU A 85 -17.99 -9.63 15.32
CA GLU A 85 -17.37 -10.04 14.08
C GLU A 85 -17.56 -8.98 12.98
N ASN A 86 -16.55 -8.77 12.17
CA ASN A 86 -16.60 -7.81 11.05
C ASN A 86 -16.54 -8.53 9.70
N PRO A 87 -17.67 -8.79 9.02
CA PRO A 87 -17.70 -9.52 7.75
C PRO A 87 -17.00 -8.79 6.60
N LYS A 88 -16.71 -7.49 6.75
CA LYS A 88 -15.99 -6.70 5.74
C LYS A 88 -14.48 -6.97 5.74
N LEU A 89 -13.96 -7.59 6.78
CA LEU A 89 -12.53 -7.93 6.88
C LEU A 89 -12.35 -9.45 6.79
N ALA A 90 -11.38 -9.89 6.00
CA ALA A 90 -11.01 -11.29 5.91
C ALA A 90 -10.50 -11.88 7.26
N THR A 91 -10.06 -11.01 8.17
CA THR A 91 -9.63 -11.30 9.54
C THR A 91 -10.70 -10.95 10.58
N GLY A 92 -11.91 -10.66 10.14
CA GLY A 92 -12.97 -10.08 10.98
C GLY A 92 -13.49 -10.99 12.10
N ASP A 93 -13.17 -12.27 12.07
CA ASP A 93 -13.52 -13.25 13.09
C ASP A 93 -12.53 -13.31 14.25
N ILE A 94 -11.37 -12.68 14.11
CA ILE A 94 -10.29 -12.74 15.09
C ILE A 94 -9.79 -11.34 15.47
N GLU A 95 -9.07 -11.27 16.55
CA GLU A 95 -8.34 -10.11 17.02
C GLU A 95 -7.02 -10.56 17.65
N VAL A 96 -6.07 -9.65 17.80
CA VAL A 96 -4.79 -9.93 18.46
C VAL A 96 -4.73 -9.17 19.78
N MET A 97 -4.61 -9.90 20.89
CA MET A 97 -4.42 -9.34 22.23
C MET A 97 -2.96 -8.93 22.39
N ALA A 98 -2.68 -7.64 22.40
CA ALA A 98 -1.32 -7.13 22.50
C ALA A 98 -0.71 -7.39 23.87
N LYS A 99 0.49 -7.98 23.90
CA LYS A 99 1.31 -8.17 25.10
C LYS A 99 2.50 -7.22 25.13
N GLU A 100 3.09 -6.96 23.95
CA GLU A 100 4.24 -6.07 23.80
C GLU A 100 4.02 -5.20 22.56
N THR A 101 4.44 -3.94 22.63
CA THR A 101 4.32 -3.01 21.50
C THR A 101 5.51 -2.08 21.43
N VAL A 102 6.07 -1.97 20.23
CA VAL A 102 7.20 -1.08 19.96
C VAL A 102 6.81 -0.11 18.84
N LEU A 103 6.93 1.18 19.10
CA LEU A 103 6.85 2.21 18.07
C LEU A 103 8.15 2.17 17.24
N LEU A 104 8.07 1.73 16.00
CA LEU A 104 9.21 1.66 15.11
C LEU A 104 9.50 3.01 14.44
N ASN A 105 8.43 3.70 14.00
CA ASN A 105 8.58 5.02 13.39
C ASN A 105 7.30 5.84 13.50
N PRO A 106 7.36 7.08 14.01
CA PRO A 106 6.22 8.00 13.96
C PRO A 106 6.04 8.55 12.54
N SER A 107 4.84 9.01 12.23
CA SER A 107 4.50 9.65 10.96
C SER A 107 3.93 11.05 11.18
N LYS A 108 4.17 11.95 10.24
CA LYS A 108 3.39 13.19 10.16
C LYS A 108 1.97 12.85 9.68
N THR A 109 0.99 13.68 10.06
CA THR A 109 -0.38 13.55 9.56
C THR A 109 -0.37 13.62 8.04
N PRO A 110 -0.88 12.60 7.33
CA PRO A 110 -0.94 12.61 5.87
C PRO A 110 -1.92 13.69 5.37
N PRO A 111 -1.71 14.25 4.19
CA PRO A 111 -2.58 15.27 3.61
C PRO A 111 -3.98 14.75 3.26
N PHE A 112 -4.16 13.45 3.16
CA PHE A 112 -5.42 12.71 3.03
C PHE A 112 -5.26 11.28 3.53
N TYR A 113 -6.36 10.66 3.94
CA TYR A 113 -6.32 9.28 4.45
C TYR A 113 -6.23 8.26 3.31
N ILE A 114 -5.34 7.27 3.49
CA ILE A 114 -5.13 6.20 2.51
C ILE A 114 -6.29 5.21 2.52
N SER A 115 -6.89 5.00 3.69
CA SER A 115 -7.90 3.96 3.94
C SER A 115 -9.34 4.40 3.67
N GLU A 116 -9.60 5.67 3.44
CA GLU A 116 -10.94 6.21 3.28
C GLU A 116 -11.27 6.46 1.80
N ASP A 117 -12.51 6.17 1.41
CA ASP A 117 -13.03 6.42 0.06
C ASP A 117 -13.50 7.87 -0.12
N GLU A 118 -12.89 8.81 0.59
CA GLU A 118 -13.14 10.24 0.40
C GLU A 118 -12.64 10.69 -0.98
N GLU A 119 -13.42 11.55 -1.62
CA GLU A 119 -12.96 12.26 -2.80
C GLU A 119 -11.85 13.24 -2.40
N VAL A 120 -10.71 13.10 -3.03
CA VAL A 120 -9.54 13.95 -2.81
C VAL A 120 -9.30 14.74 -4.07
N GLU A 121 -9.06 16.04 -3.96
CA GLU A 121 -8.74 16.92 -5.06
C GLU A 121 -7.58 16.38 -5.90
N GLU A 122 -7.72 16.42 -7.23
CA GLU A 122 -6.74 15.85 -8.16
C GLU A 122 -5.34 16.46 -8.00
N SER A 123 -5.27 17.77 -7.79
CA SER A 123 -4.01 18.48 -7.56
C SER A 123 -3.24 17.93 -6.35
N LEU A 124 -3.97 17.63 -5.27
CA LEU A 124 -3.42 17.05 -4.04
C LEU A 124 -2.97 15.60 -4.25
N CYS A 125 -3.74 14.83 -5.04
CA CYS A 125 -3.39 13.46 -5.44
C CYS A 125 -2.11 13.43 -6.28
N LEU A 126 -1.96 14.35 -7.24
CA LEU A 126 -0.77 14.45 -8.09
C LEU A 126 0.46 14.89 -7.29
N LYS A 127 0.31 15.87 -6.42
CA LYS A 127 1.40 16.35 -5.54
C LYS A 127 1.89 15.26 -4.58
N ASN A 128 0.98 14.42 -4.08
CA ASN A 128 1.28 13.35 -3.14
C ASN A 128 1.04 11.97 -3.77
N ARG A 129 1.51 11.78 -5.00
CA ARG A 129 1.24 10.59 -5.81
C ARG A 129 1.60 9.29 -5.12
N TYR A 130 2.69 9.27 -4.36
CA TYR A 130 3.16 8.11 -3.58
C TYR A 130 2.16 7.65 -2.51
N LEU A 131 1.41 8.56 -1.88
CA LEU A 131 0.30 8.23 -0.97
C LEU A 131 -0.94 7.79 -1.74
N TYR A 132 -1.28 8.51 -2.81
CA TYR A 132 -2.45 8.22 -3.61
C TYR A 132 -2.41 6.80 -4.21
N LEU A 133 -1.25 6.35 -4.69
CA LEU A 133 -1.07 5.00 -5.23
C LEU A 133 -1.26 3.88 -4.19
N ARG A 134 -1.21 4.20 -2.90
CA ARG A 134 -1.48 3.26 -1.80
C ARG A 134 -2.96 3.08 -1.49
N ARG A 135 -3.84 3.94 -2.00
CA ARG A 135 -5.30 3.80 -1.84
C ARG A 135 -5.77 2.50 -2.50
N PRO A 136 -6.79 1.80 -1.92
CA PRO A 136 -7.21 0.48 -2.39
C PRO A 136 -7.45 0.43 -3.89
N ARG A 137 -8.28 1.34 -4.44
CA ARG A 137 -8.60 1.39 -5.87
C ARG A 137 -7.35 1.52 -6.76
N MET A 138 -6.42 2.40 -6.38
CA MET A 138 -5.20 2.63 -7.18
C MET A 138 -4.24 1.46 -7.06
N LYS A 139 -4.09 0.90 -5.86
CA LYS A 139 -3.31 -0.33 -5.64
C LYS A 139 -3.83 -1.47 -6.50
N ASP A 140 -5.14 -1.70 -6.51
CA ASP A 140 -5.75 -2.78 -7.27
C ASP A 140 -5.58 -2.59 -8.78
N ASN A 141 -5.69 -1.35 -9.29
CA ASN A 141 -5.40 -1.02 -10.68
C ASN A 141 -3.94 -1.33 -11.05
N LEU A 142 -2.98 -0.99 -10.18
CA LEU A 142 -1.57 -1.31 -10.41
C LEU A 142 -1.30 -2.81 -10.40
N LEU A 143 -1.93 -3.55 -9.48
CA LEU A 143 -1.82 -5.01 -9.41
C LEU A 143 -2.46 -5.67 -10.63
N LEU A 144 -3.61 -5.18 -11.09
CA LEU A 144 -4.25 -5.67 -12.31
C LEU A 144 -3.34 -5.43 -13.53
N ARG A 145 -2.83 -4.21 -13.70
CA ARG A 145 -1.89 -3.87 -14.77
C ARG A 145 -0.67 -4.79 -14.76
N HIS A 146 -0.07 -5.01 -13.59
CA HIS A 146 1.07 -5.92 -13.43
C HIS A 146 0.73 -7.34 -13.90
N LYS A 147 -0.41 -7.87 -13.45
CA LYS A 147 -0.86 -9.22 -13.83
C LYS A 147 -1.11 -9.33 -15.35
N MET A 148 -1.72 -8.32 -15.96
CA MET A 148 -1.97 -8.30 -17.40
C MET A 148 -0.67 -8.30 -18.20
N ILE A 149 0.27 -7.41 -17.86
CA ILE A 149 1.57 -7.34 -18.55
C ILE A 149 2.34 -8.65 -18.38
N LYS A 150 2.37 -9.19 -17.16
CA LYS A 150 3.00 -10.49 -16.91
C LYS A 150 2.38 -11.59 -17.75
N PHE A 151 1.05 -11.68 -17.78
CA PHE A 151 0.34 -12.69 -18.60
C PHE A 151 0.69 -12.57 -20.09
N ILE A 152 0.73 -11.35 -20.64
CA ILE A 152 1.09 -11.13 -22.06
C ILE A 152 2.52 -11.60 -22.32
N ARG A 153 3.46 -11.24 -21.43
CA ARG A 153 4.86 -11.68 -21.56
C ARG A 153 5.00 -13.19 -21.49
N ASP A 154 4.42 -13.81 -20.47
CA ASP A 154 4.45 -15.28 -20.30
C ASP A 154 3.82 -16.01 -21.51
N PHE A 155 2.71 -15.47 -22.04
CA PHE A 155 2.02 -16.04 -23.21
C PHE A 155 2.87 -15.96 -24.48
N LEU A 156 3.52 -14.83 -24.73
CA LEU A 156 4.37 -14.64 -25.92
C LEU A 156 5.66 -15.46 -25.79
N ASP A 157 6.29 -15.47 -24.62
CA ASP A 157 7.49 -16.27 -24.34
C ASP A 157 7.23 -17.75 -24.58
N ALA A 158 6.11 -18.29 -24.10
CA ALA A 158 5.70 -19.68 -24.36
C ALA A 158 5.49 -20.03 -25.84
N LYS A 159 5.35 -19.01 -26.71
CA LYS A 159 5.26 -19.16 -28.17
C LYS A 159 6.59 -18.89 -28.89
N GLY A 160 7.68 -18.69 -28.17
CA GLY A 160 9.01 -18.44 -28.71
C GLY A 160 9.29 -17.00 -29.13
N PHE A 161 8.45 -16.04 -28.73
CA PHE A 161 8.73 -14.62 -28.93
C PHE A 161 9.71 -14.12 -27.85
N VAL A 162 10.64 -13.28 -28.25
CA VAL A 162 11.63 -12.66 -27.34
C VAL A 162 11.28 -11.19 -27.16
N GLU A 163 11.17 -10.73 -25.91
CA GLU A 163 11.00 -9.31 -25.58
C GLU A 163 12.33 -8.57 -25.74
N ILE A 164 12.34 -7.51 -26.53
CA ILE A 164 13.52 -6.68 -26.76
C ILE A 164 13.20 -5.25 -26.31
N GLU A 165 13.97 -4.73 -25.36
CA GLU A 165 13.91 -3.34 -24.95
C GLU A 165 14.70 -2.48 -25.95
N THR A 166 14.00 -1.53 -26.59
CA THR A 166 14.64 -0.55 -27.46
C THR A 166 14.86 0.76 -26.73
N PRO A 167 15.89 1.55 -27.08
CA PRO A 167 16.10 2.87 -26.49
C PRO A 167 14.88 3.79 -26.69
N ILE A 168 14.45 4.47 -25.63
CA ILE A 168 13.36 5.46 -25.68
C ILE A 168 13.84 6.74 -26.37
N LEU A 169 15.11 7.09 -26.21
CA LEU A 169 15.75 8.24 -26.85
C LEU A 169 16.33 7.80 -28.18
N ILE A 170 15.77 8.27 -29.26
CA ILE A 170 16.18 7.92 -30.62
C ILE A 170 16.45 9.19 -31.45
N LYS A 171 17.16 9.03 -32.57
CA LYS A 171 17.31 10.10 -33.58
C LYS A 171 15.95 10.37 -34.22
N SER A 172 15.66 11.65 -34.56
CA SER A 172 14.43 12.00 -35.30
C SER A 172 14.26 11.14 -36.54
N THR A 173 13.04 10.62 -36.70
CA THR A 173 12.62 9.90 -37.91
C THR A 173 11.71 10.78 -38.75
N PRO A 174 11.76 10.71 -40.10
CA PRO A 174 10.93 11.54 -40.98
C PRO A 174 9.42 11.21 -40.94
N GLU A 175 9.01 10.28 -40.11
CA GLU A 175 7.63 9.82 -39.97
C GLU A 175 6.85 10.75 -39.04
N GLY A 176 6.12 11.68 -39.59
CA GLY A 176 5.04 12.57 -39.15
C GLY A 176 4.54 12.70 -37.72
N ALA A 177 5.18 12.11 -36.72
CA ALA A 177 4.88 12.30 -35.32
C ALA A 177 5.54 13.55 -34.77
N ARG A 178 4.88 14.27 -33.85
CA ARG A 178 5.52 15.43 -33.18
C ARG A 178 6.60 14.92 -32.24
N ASP A 179 7.85 15.24 -32.58
CA ASP A 179 9.00 14.94 -31.73
C ASP A 179 9.17 16.01 -30.66
N TYR A 180 9.48 15.60 -29.44
CA TYR A 180 9.90 16.50 -28.37
C TYR A 180 11.42 16.48 -28.26
N LEU A 181 12.03 17.65 -28.39
CA LEU A 181 13.47 17.84 -28.27
C LEU A 181 13.88 17.89 -26.81
N CYS A 182 14.75 16.96 -26.37
CA CYS A 182 15.44 17.11 -25.09
C CYS A 182 16.79 17.74 -25.32
N PRO A 183 17.01 19.02 -24.93
CA PRO A 183 18.34 19.65 -25.04
C PRO A 183 19.32 18.94 -24.13
N ALA A 184 20.45 18.46 -24.69
CA ALA A 184 21.54 17.92 -23.90
C ALA A 184 22.33 19.07 -23.27
N VAL A 185 22.21 19.27 -21.97
CA VAL A 185 22.84 20.36 -21.22
C VAL A 185 24.39 20.25 -21.18
N SER A 186 24.95 19.09 -21.50
CA SER A 186 26.36 18.76 -21.26
C SER A 186 27.19 18.56 -22.54
N ILE A 187 26.62 18.70 -23.75
CA ILE A 187 27.33 18.46 -25.00
C ILE A 187 27.10 19.67 -25.95
N PRO A 188 28.17 20.26 -26.52
CA PRO A 188 27.99 21.36 -27.47
C PRO A 188 27.14 20.92 -28.66
N ALA A 189 26.30 21.77 -29.10
CA ALA A 189 25.22 21.85 -30.09
C ALA A 189 25.09 20.82 -31.25
N SER A 190 25.77 19.70 -31.26
CA SER A 190 25.75 18.72 -32.36
C SER A 190 24.94 17.46 -32.13
N PHE A 191 24.42 17.23 -30.91
CA PHE A 191 23.57 16.09 -30.62
C PHE A 191 22.28 16.52 -29.94
N THR A 192 21.19 16.49 -30.69
CA THR A 192 19.84 16.62 -30.17
C THR A 192 19.25 15.21 -29.99
N LEU A 193 18.99 14.84 -28.76
CA LEU A 193 18.26 13.60 -28.47
C LEU A 193 16.75 13.87 -28.48
N PHE A 194 15.99 13.03 -29.17
CA PHE A 194 14.54 13.15 -29.30
C PHE A 194 13.84 12.12 -28.42
N LEU A 195 12.84 12.56 -27.66
CA LEU A 195 11.87 11.72 -26.98
C LEU A 195 10.63 11.57 -27.86
N ASN A 196 10.40 10.40 -28.40
CA ASN A 196 9.15 10.10 -29.09
C ASN A 196 8.11 9.67 -28.04
N LEU A 197 7.36 10.63 -27.51
CA LEU A 197 6.22 10.37 -26.67
C LEU A 197 5.00 10.11 -27.56
N HIS A 198 4.63 8.87 -27.73
CA HIS A 198 3.36 8.50 -28.35
C HIS A 198 2.23 9.02 -27.47
N ASN A 199 1.72 10.19 -27.78
CA ASN A 199 0.60 10.81 -27.10
C ASN A 199 -0.69 10.22 -27.68
N SER A 200 -1.20 9.13 -27.07
CA SER A 200 -2.52 8.59 -27.35
C SER A 200 -3.63 9.41 -26.66
N SER A 201 -3.58 10.74 -26.77
CA SER A 201 -4.72 11.58 -26.47
C SER A 201 -5.52 11.83 -27.75
N SER A 202 -6.31 10.84 -28.15
CA SER A 202 -7.44 11.11 -29.04
C SER A 202 -8.41 12.03 -28.30
N LYS A 203 -8.36 13.34 -28.59
CA LYS A 203 -9.48 14.23 -28.33
C LYS A 203 -10.64 13.73 -29.17
N SER A 204 -11.55 12.96 -28.57
CA SER A 204 -12.88 12.83 -29.12
C SER A 204 -13.64 14.13 -28.81
N SER A 205 -13.57 15.09 -29.75
CA SER A 205 -14.61 16.10 -29.90
C SER A 205 -15.78 15.41 -30.60
N TRP A 206 -16.85 15.20 -29.88
CA TRP A 206 -18.27 15.30 -30.28
C TRP A 206 -19.13 15.47 -29.01
#